data_0963ff3e7f18067c6c40f27cf15881f3
#
_entry.id   0963ff3e7f18067c6c40f27cf15881f3
#
_cell.length_a   1.000
_cell.length_b   1.000
_cell.length_c   1.000
_cell.angle_alpha   90.00
_cell.angle_beta   90.00
_cell.angle_gamma   90.00
#
_symmetry.space_group_name_H-M   'P 1'
#
loop_
_entity.id
_entity.type
_entity.pdbx_description
1 polymer ?
#
loop_
_entity_poly.entity_id
_entity_poly.type
_entity_poly.pdbx_seq_one_letter_code
_entity_poly.pdbx_strand_id
1 'polypeptide(L)'
;MNFIDQMKYRYQTFGVVERLIVILVACFVLPFLLRTVLFLFSIPFDQFFTWFQLSASFEDLLYRPWTIVTYAFFHRDFGHIFWNLILLHFAGRMMVNLFKSQLFINTFFLGVLVGGATFVLSYNFFPAFQGQSPRLIGASAGVMAVLIFMCSYMPYKDVRIFVFNIKLIYIGLLFIALD
;
A
#
# COMPACT_ATOMS: atom_id res chain seq x y z
N MET A 1 28.55 -14.17 -14.80
CA MET A 1 27.12 -13.84 -14.67
C MET A 1 26.99 -12.34 -14.89
N ASN A 2 26.22 -11.90 -15.89
CA ASN A 2 26.04 -10.47 -16.15
C ASN A 2 25.10 -9.85 -15.10
N PHE A 3 24.99 -8.52 -15.07
CA PHE A 3 24.17 -7.79 -14.10
C PHE A 3 22.68 -8.23 -14.13
N ILE A 4 22.15 -8.48 -15.33
CA ILE A 4 20.76 -8.91 -15.52
C ILE A 4 20.53 -10.31 -14.93
N ASP A 5 21.46 -11.22 -15.12
CA ASP A 5 21.36 -12.59 -14.57
C ASP A 5 21.44 -12.58 -13.05
N GLN A 6 22.27 -11.71 -12.45
CA GLN A 6 22.31 -11.51 -11.00
C GLN A 6 21.01 -10.96 -10.45
N MET A 7 20.40 -9.98 -11.12
CA MET A 7 19.10 -9.45 -10.73
C MET A 7 17.99 -10.50 -10.82
N LYS A 8 17.94 -11.27 -11.93
CA LYS A 8 16.97 -12.37 -12.07
C LYS A 8 17.12 -13.42 -10.97
N TYR A 9 18.35 -13.83 -10.67
CA TYR A 9 18.63 -14.78 -9.60
C TYR A 9 18.16 -14.25 -8.24
N ARG A 10 18.49 -13.00 -7.90
CA ARG A 10 18.03 -12.36 -6.66
C ARG A 10 16.50 -12.29 -6.58
N TYR A 11 15.84 -11.89 -7.67
CA TYR A 11 14.37 -11.83 -7.70
C TYR A 11 13.72 -13.21 -7.49
N GLN A 12 14.32 -14.28 -8.00
CA GLN A 12 13.84 -15.65 -7.77
C GLN A 12 13.95 -16.10 -6.31
N THR A 13 14.92 -15.56 -5.57
CA THR A 13 15.11 -15.85 -4.13
C THR A 13 14.23 -14.99 -3.23
N PHE A 14 13.57 -13.96 -3.75
CA PHE A 14 12.69 -13.10 -2.97
C PHE A 14 11.44 -13.85 -2.50
N GLY A 15 11.12 -13.65 -1.21
CA GLY A 15 9.83 -14.04 -0.65
C GLY A 15 8.68 -13.17 -1.18
N VAL A 16 7.46 -13.53 -0.80
CA VAL A 16 6.25 -12.84 -1.26
C VAL A 16 6.22 -11.35 -0.83
N VAL A 17 6.73 -11.05 0.36
CA VAL A 17 6.78 -9.68 0.90
C VAL A 17 7.72 -8.81 0.06
N GLU A 18 8.92 -9.32 -0.23
CA GLU A 18 9.92 -8.61 -1.05
C GLU A 18 9.42 -8.40 -2.48
N ARG A 19 8.73 -9.38 -3.06
CA ARG A 19 8.12 -9.23 -4.39
C ARG A 19 7.07 -8.13 -4.42
N LEU A 20 6.20 -8.08 -3.40
CA LEU A 20 5.20 -7.02 -3.30
C LEU A 20 5.87 -5.64 -3.14
N ILE A 21 6.90 -5.53 -2.31
CA ILE A 21 7.70 -4.31 -2.14
C ILE A 21 8.30 -3.86 -3.49
N VAL A 22 8.91 -4.77 -4.26
CA VAL A 22 9.46 -4.45 -5.59
C VAL A 22 8.39 -3.94 -6.53
N ILE A 23 7.19 -4.53 -6.52
CA ILE A 23 6.06 -4.07 -7.34
C ILE A 23 5.65 -2.65 -6.93
N LEU A 24 5.50 -2.38 -5.63
CA LEU A 24 5.14 -1.04 -5.14
C LEU A 24 6.18 0.01 -5.51
N VAL A 25 7.47 -0.32 -5.37
CA VAL A 25 8.58 0.56 -5.78
C VAL A 25 8.54 0.81 -7.29
N ALA A 26 8.32 -0.23 -8.11
CA ALA A 26 8.20 -0.08 -9.55
C ALA A 26 7.00 0.80 -9.94
N CYS A 27 5.84 0.60 -9.31
CA CYS A 27 4.65 1.42 -9.51
C CYS A 27 4.80 2.87 -9.02
N PHE A 28 5.79 3.17 -8.18
CA PHE A 28 6.13 4.54 -7.80
C PHE A 28 7.16 5.16 -8.76
N VAL A 29 8.24 4.44 -9.06
CA VAL A 29 9.37 4.97 -9.83
C VAL A 29 9.00 5.12 -11.32
N LEU A 30 8.35 4.12 -11.93
CA LEU A 30 8.04 4.16 -13.36
C LEU A 30 7.14 5.34 -13.75
N PRO A 31 6.02 5.62 -13.05
CA PRO A 31 5.20 6.80 -13.33
C PRO A 31 5.95 8.12 -13.08
N PHE A 32 6.79 8.18 -12.04
CA PHE A 32 7.61 9.36 -11.77
C PHE A 32 8.56 9.67 -12.95
N LEU A 33 9.27 8.65 -13.44
CA LEU A 33 10.16 8.79 -14.61
C LEU A 33 9.37 9.17 -15.86
N LEU A 34 8.23 8.51 -16.11
CA LEU A 34 7.39 8.79 -17.26
C LEU A 34 6.83 10.23 -17.22
N ARG A 35 6.37 10.69 -16.06
CA ARG A 35 5.92 12.07 -15.85
C ARG A 35 7.03 13.07 -16.21
N THR A 36 8.26 12.80 -15.74
CA THR A 36 9.42 13.67 -16.02
C THR A 36 9.71 13.76 -17.52
N VAL A 37 9.70 12.61 -18.22
CA VAL A 37 9.92 12.56 -19.67
C VAL A 37 8.80 13.30 -20.42
N LEU A 38 7.54 13.01 -20.10
CA LEU A 38 6.39 13.64 -20.78
C LEU A 38 6.32 15.14 -20.51
N PHE A 39 6.73 15.61 -19.34
CA PHE A 39 6.85 17.02 -19.02
C PHE A 39 7.82 17.74 -19.97
N LEU A 40 8.94 17.12 -20.34
CA LEU A 40 9.88 17.69 -21.32
C LEU A 40 9.27 17.90 -22.70
N PHE A 41 8.23 17.14 -23.05
CA PHE A 41 7.49 17.27 -24.31
C PHE A 41 6.17 18.04 -24.17
N SER A 42 5.93 18.70 -23.02
CA SER A 42 4.67 19.43 -22.72
C SER A 42 3.41 18.57 -22.82
N ILE A 43 3.53 17.25 -22.56
CA ILE A 43 2.40 16.30 -22.57
C ILE A 43 1.86 16.20 -21.14
N PRO A 44 0.56 16.50 -20.90
CA PRO A 44 -0.03 16.39 -19.57
C PRO A 44 -0.15 14.93 -19.12
N PHE A 45 0.50 14.60 -18.01
CA PHE A 45 0.52 13.25 -17.46
C PHE A 45 -0.45 13.05 -16.29
N ASP A 46 -0.87 14.12 -15.63
CA ASP A 46 -1.64 14.01 -14.38
C ASP A 46 -3.00 13.30 -14.57
N GLN A 47 -3.60 13.41 -15.74
CA GLN A 47 -4.83 12.69 -16.08
C GLN A 47 -4.64 11.15 -16.11
N PHE A 48 -3.44 10.66 -16.46
CA PHE A 48 -3.15 9.24 -16.47
C PHE A 48 -3.26 8.63 -15.06
N PHE A 49 -2.80 9.33 -14.02
CA PHE A 49 -2.90 8.86 -12.65
C PHE A 49 -4.34 8.66 -12.17
N THR A 50 -5.27 9.45 -12.67
CA THR A 50 -6.69 9.32 -12.27
C THR A 50 -7.31 7.98 -12.65
N TRP A 51 -6.73 7.26 -13.62
CA TRP A 51 -7.18 5.94 -14.06
C TRP A 51 -6.89 4.83 -13.03
N PHE A 52 -5.99 5.07 -12.11
CA PHE A 52 -5.56 4.09 -11.10
C PHE A 52 -5.96 4.47 -9.68
N GLN A 53 -6.35 5.72 -9.46
CA GLN A 53 -6.84 6.22 -8.17
C GLN A 53 -8.31 5.86 -7.99
N LEU A 54 -8.70 5.43 -6.78
CA LEU A 54 -10.07 5.17 -6.44
C LEU A 54 -10.81 6.48 -6.16
N SER A 55 -11.81 6.80 -6.96
CA SER A 55 -12.71 7.93 -6.74
C SER A 55 -13.73 7.60 -5.65
N ALA A 56 -14.17 8.62 -4.91
CA ALA A 56 -15.30 8.49 -3.98
C ALA A 56 -16.64 8.30 -4.71
N SER A 57 -16.74 8.61 -6.02
CA SER A 57 -17.96 8.48 -6.81
C SER A 57 -18.29 7.02 -7.15
N PHE A 58 -19.51 6.58 -6.89
CA PHE A 58 -20.02 5.27 -7.35
C PHE A 58 -20.01 5.18 -8.88
N GLU A 59 -20.35 6.25 -9.57
CA GLU A 59 -20.35 6.29 -11.03
C GLU A 59 -18.96 6.03 -11.59
N ASP A 60 -17.94 6.74 -11.08
CA ASP A 60 -16.53 6.52 -11.45
C ASP A 60 -16.10 5.07 -11.20
N LEU A 61 -16.52 4.48 -10.08
CA LEU A 61 -16.19 3.09 -9.73
C LEU A 61 -16.83 2.09 -10.69
N LEU A 62 -18.06 2.35 -11.16
CA LEU A 62 -18.71 1.50 -12.17
C LEU A 62 -17.98 1.53 -13.51
N TYR A 63 -17.49 2.71 -13.94
CA TYR A 63 -16.70 2.84 -15.18
C TYR A 63 -15.26 2.34 -15.05
N ARG A 64 -14.68 2.34 -13.84
CA ARG A 64 -13.28 1.96 -13.56
C ARG A 64 -13.20 1.00 -12.37
N PRO A 65 -13.83 -0.18 -12.43
CA PRO A 65 -13.94 -1.09 -11.29
C PRO A 65 -12.56 -1.60 -10.79
N TRP A 66 -11.54 -1.61 -11.64
CA TRP A 66 -10.17 -1.99 -11.25
C TRP A 66 -9.57 -1.05 -10.21
N THR A 67 -10.07 0.20 -10.09
CA THR A 67 -9.54 1.18 -9.16
C THR A 67 -9.69 0.77 -7.70
N ILE A 68 -10.66 -0.12 -7.39
CA ILE A 68 -10.84 -0.70 -6.04
C ILE A 68 -9.61 -1.51 -5.56
N VAL A 69 -8.73 -1.89 -6.48
CA VAL A 69 -7.48 -2.60 -6.18
C VAL A 69 -6.26 -1.78 -6.57
N THR A 70 -6.29 -1.13 -7.76
CA THR A 70 -5.10 -0.48 -8.31
C THR A 70 -4.64 0.71 -7.49
N TYR A 71 -5.52 1.40 -6.78
CA TYR A 71 -5.16 2.53 -5.93
C TYR A 71 -4.05 2.20 -4.93
N ALA A 72 -4.00 0.95 -4.45
CA ALA A 72 -3.03 0.50 -3.46
C ALA A 72 -1.60 0.39 -3.98
N PHE A 73 -1.39 0.38 -5.29
CA PHE A 73 -0.06 0.23 -5.89
C PHE A 73 0.64 1.56 -6.14
N PHE A 74 -0.10 2.66 -6.20
CA PHE A 74 0.44 3.98 -6.51
C PHE A 74 0.52 4.84 -5.25
N HIS A 75 1.47 5.77 -5.21
CA HIS A 75 1.69 6.64 -4.06
C HIS A 75 1.88 8.08 -4.51
N ARG A 76 1.45 9.02 -3.66
CA ARG A 76 1.50 10.46 -3.95
C ARG A 76 2.92 11.00 -3.90
N ASP A 77 3.67 10.64 -2.86
CA ASP A 77 4.99 11.18 -2.57
C ASP A 77 5.91 10.12 -1.94
N PHE A 78 7.20 10.49 -1.84
CA PHE A 78 8.23 9.61 -1.31
C PHE A 78 8.01 9.24 0.16
N GLY A 79 7.57 10.18 1.00
CA GLY A 79 7.33 9.90 2.42
C GLY A 79 6.22 8.86 2.60
N HIS A 80 5.15 8.99 1.81
CA HIS A 80 4.02 8.06 1.84
C HIS A 80 4.44 6.63 1.46
N ILE A 81 5.16 6.43 0.35
CA ILE A 81 5.62 5.08 0.00
C ILE A 81 6.66 4.56 1.00
N PHE A 82 7.58 5.40 1.46
CA PHE A 82 8.65 5.01 2.38
C PHE A 82 8.12 4.36 3.65
N TRP A 83 7.15 4.99 4.33
CA TRP A 83 6.55 4.43 5.53
C TRP A 83 5.73 3.17 5.25
N ASN A 84 4.99 3.13 4.15
CA ASN A 84 4.28 1.91 3.74
C ASN A 84 5.24 0.74 3.53
N LEU A 85 6.38 0.94 2.87
CA LEU A 85 7.36 -0.12 2.63
C LEU A 85 8.02 -0.61 3.91
N ILE A 86 8.37 0.29 4.85
CA ILE A 86 8.95 -0.08 6.14
C ILE A 86 7.97 -0.94 6.92
N LEU A 87 6.72 -0.51 7.07
CA LEU A 87 5.70 -1.24 7.80
C LEU A 87 5.36 -2.57 7.14
N LEU A 88 5.22 -2.58 5.81
CA LEU A 88 4.97 -3.79 5.05
C LEU A 88 6.10 -4.81 5.20
N HIS A 89 7.35 -4.35 5.10
CA HIS A 89 8.51 -5.21 5.32
C HIS A 89 8.51 -5.80 6.73
N PHE A 90 8.33 -4.96 7.73
CA PHE A 90 8.36 -5.37 9.13
C PHE A 90 7.20 -6.32 9.47
N ALA A 91 5.95 -5.90 9.28
CA ALA A 91 4.78 -6.70 9.64
C ALA A 91 4.62 -7.92 8.71
N GLY A 92 4.89 -7.73 7.41
CA GLY A 92 4.83 -8.79 6.42
C GLY A 92 5.85 -9.89 6.67
N ARG A 93 7.11 -9.54 6.95
CA ARG A 93 8.15 -10.53 7.30
C ARG A 93 7.79 -11.29 8.58
N MET A 94 7.27 -10.59 9.58
CA MET A 94 6.82 -11.24 10.81
C MET A 94 5.68 -12.22 10.53
N MET A 95 4.73 -11.85 9.67
CA MET A 95 3.60 -12.69 9.30
C MET A 95 4.02 -13.94 8.52
N VAL A 96 4.88 -13.82 7.50
CA VAL A 96 5.30 -14.98 6.68
C VAL A 96 6.27 -15.91 7.41
N ASN A 97 6.90 -15.46 8.49
CA ASN A 97 7.70 -16.32 9.37
C ASN A 97 6.83 -17.24 10.27
N LEU A 98 5.58 -16.87 10.51
CA LEU A 98 4.66 -17.59 11.39
C LEU A 98 3.55 -18.32 10.62
N PHE A 99 3.19 -17.81 9.45
CA PHE A 99 2.07 -18.28 8.66
C PHE A 99 2.48 -18.50 7.20
N LYS A 100 1.63 -19.22 6.46
CA LYS A 100 1.81 -19.42 5.01
C LYS A 100 1.71 -18.07 4.28
N SER A 101 2.52 -17.90 3.25
CA SER A 101 2.53 -16.68 2.41
C SER A 101 1.16 -16.32 1.84
N GLN A 102 0.28 -17.32 1.64
CA GLN A 102 -1.08 -17.08 1.15
C GLN A 102 -1.90 -16.25 2.14
N LEU A 103 -1.73 -16.46 3.46
CA LEU A 103 -2.45 -15.66 4.47
C LEU A 103 -2.03 -14.20 4.41
N PHE A 104 -0.74 -13.93 4.23
CA PHE A 104 -0.23 -12.56 4.03
C PHE A 104 -0.88 -11.88 2.81
N ILE A 105 -0.88 -12.56 1.65
CA ILE A 105 -1.50 -12.03 0.43
C ILE A 105 -2.98 -11.75 0.66
N ASN A 106 -3.70 -12.71 1.22
CA ASN A 106 -5.14 -12.59 1.47
C ASN A 106 -5.44 -11.43 2.43
N THR A 107 -4.68 -11.28 3.52
CA THR A 107 -4.85 -10.20 4.50
C THR A 107 -4.58 -8.84 3.87
N PHE A 108 -3.50 -8.71 3.10
CA PHE A 108 -3.16 -7.47 2.40
C PHE A 108 -4.27 -7.05 1.43
N PHE A 109 -4.68 -7.95 0.52
CA PHE A 109 -5.71 -7.61 -0.48
C PHE A 109 -7.10 -7.45 0.13
N LEU A 110 -7.45 -8.20 1.17
CA LEU A 110 -8.68 -7.96 1.92
C LEU A 110 -8.69 -6.56 2.55
N GLY A 111 -7.55 -6.15 3.13
CA GLY A 111 -7.38 -4.78 3.64
C GLY A 111 -7.57 -3.72 2.56
N VAL A 112 -6.98 -3.93 1.37
CA VAL A 112 -7.17 -3.04 0.21
C VAL A 112 -8.65 -2.96 -0.18
N LEU A 113 -9.34 -4.08 -0.34
CA LEU A 113 -10.74 -4.09 -0.75
C LEU A 113 -11.66 -3.45 0.30
N VAL A 114 -11.48 -3.81 1.58
CA VAL A 114 -12.29 -3.25 2.68
C VAL A 114 -12.01 -1.77 2.86
N GLY A 115 -10.74 -1.35 2.84
CA GLY A 115 -10.36 0.07 2.94
C GLY A 115 -10.93 0.90 1.79
N GLY A 116 -10.81 0.41 0.55
CA GLY A 116 -11.39 1.06 -0.62
C GLY A 116 -12.92 1.15 -0.55
N ALA A 117 -13.59 0.06 -0.15
CA ALA A 117 -15.04 0.06 0.04
C ALA A 117 -15.47 1.04 1.15
N THR A 118 -14.78 1.02 2.30
CA THR A 118 -15.05 1.95 3.40
C THR A 118 -14.89 3.40 2.96
N PHE A 119 -13.84 3.71 2.20
CA PHE A 119 -13.63 5.05 1.63
C PHE A 119 -14.82 5.47 0.76
N VAL A 120 -15.22 4.68 -0.23
CA VAL A 120 -16.35 5.02 -1.12
C VAL A 120 -17.64 5.17 -0.33
N LEU A 121 -17.94 4.22 0.56
CA LEU A 121 -19.15 4.28 1.39
C LEU A 121 -19.15 5.51 2.30
N SER A 122 -18.03 5.85 2.93
CA SER A 122 -17.93 7.00 3.84
C SER A 122 -18.27 8.30 3.14
N TYR A 123 -17.72 8.55 1.95
CA TYR A 123 -17.96 9.79 1.21
C TYR A 123 -19.37 9.89 0.61
N ASN A 124 -20.06 8.76 0.42
CA ASN A 124 -21.43 8.77 -0.10
C ASN A 124 -22.50 8.82 0.99
N PHE A 125 -22.22 8.29 2.20
CA PHE A 125 -23.24 8.16 3.24
C PHE A 125 -23.09 9.16 4.39
N PHE A 126 -21.86 9.61 4.72
CA PHE A 126 -21.70 10.54 5.84
C PHE A 126 -21.88 12.00 5.42
N PRO A 127 -22.78 12.76 6.09
CA PRO A 127 -23.03 14.16 5.78
C PRO A 127 -21.79 15.06 5.85
N ALA A 128 -20.83 14.73 6.73
CA ALA A 128 -19.57 15.46 6.90
C ALA A 128 -18.70 15.49 5.64
N PHE A 129 -18.89 14.55 4.71
CA PHE A 129 -18.10 14.42 3.48
C PHE A 129 -18.86 14.84 2.22
N GLN A 130 -20.11 15.30 2.36
CA GLN A 130 -20.92 15.72 1.21
C GLN A 130 -20.28 16.88 0.44
N GLY A 131 -20.36 16.79 -0.89
CA GLY A 131 -19.77 17.79 -1.79
C GLY A 131 -18.27 17.65 -2.01
N GLN A 132 -17.62 16.70 -1.37
CA GLN A 132 -16.21 16.38 -1.60
C GLN A 132 -16.08 15.25 -2.62
N SER A 133 -15.08 15.35 -3.51
CA SER A 133 -14.78 14.31 -4.51
C SER A 133 -13.29 13.91 -4.45
N PRO A 134 -12.82 13.39 -3.31
CA PRO A 134 -11.44 12.99 -3.16
C PRO A 134 -11.14 11.71 -3.95
N ARG A 135 -9.84 11.43 -4.05
CA ARG A 135 -9.31 10.21 -4.64
C ARG A 135 -8.37 9.52 -3.66
N LEU A 136 -8.59 8.23 -3.45
CA LEU A 136 -7.74 7.40 -2.61
C LEU A 136 -6.57 6.84 -3.43
N ILE A 137 -5.39 6.86 -2.81
CA ILE A 137 -4.14 6.33 -3.38
C ILE A 137 -3.20 5.91 -2.24
N GLY A 138 -2.57 4.77 -2.36
CA GLY A 138 -1.58 4.27 -1.39
C GLY A 138 -1.89 2.86 -0.89
N ALA A 139 -0.84 2.14 -0.47
CA ALA A 139 -0.93 0.78 0.05
C ALA A 139 -1.41 0.72 1.52
N SER A 140 -1.64 1.86 2.18
CA SER A 140 -1.84 1.95 3.65
C SER A 140 -2.91 0.99 4.15
N ALA A 141 -4.06 0.89 3.50
CA ALA A 141 -5.14 -0.02 3.91
C ALA A 141 -4.69 -1.50 3.97
N GLY A 142 -3.94 -1.97 2.97
CA GLY A 142 -3.37 -3.32 2.96
C GLY A 142 -2.27 -3.51 4.00
N VAL A 143 -1.39 -2.51 4.14
CA VAL A 143 -0.30 -2.50 5.13
C VAL A 143 -0.85 -2.52 6.55
N MET A 144 -1.85 -1.68 6.82
CA MET A 144 -2.52 -1.62 8.12
C MET A 144 -3.26 -2.92 8.45
N ALA A 145 -3.90 -3.56 7.48
CA ALA A 145 -4.53 -4.86 7.71
C ALA A 145 -3.52 -5.92 8.17
N VAL A 146 -2.34 -5.98 7.55
CA VAL A 146 -1.26 -6.90 7.95
C VAL A 146 -0.72 -6.54 9.33
N LEU A 147 -0.49 -5.26 9.61
CA LEU A 147 0.00 -4.78 10.91
C LEU A 147 -1.00 -5.08 12.03
N ILE A 148 -2.28 -4.74 11.84
CA ILE A 148 -3.35 -4.98 12.83
C ILE A 148 -3.53 -6.48 13.08
N PHE A 149 -3.48 -7.31 12.03
CA PHE A 149 -3.50 -8.77 12.19
C PHE A 149 -2.38 -9.22 13.12
N MET A 150 -1.16 -8.75 12.93
CA MET A 150 -0.02 -9.11 13.77
C MET A 150 -0.14 -8.55 15.19
N CYS A 151 -0.64 -7.33 15.34
CA CYS A 151 -0.93 -6.75 16.66
C CYS A 151 -1.98 -7.55 17.45
N SER A 152 -3.01 -8.05 16.76
CA SER A 152 -4.06 -8.88 17.36
C SER A 152 -3.55 -10.27 17.74
N TYR A 153 -2.67 -10.84 16.93
CA TYR A 153 -2.11 -12.17 17.17
C TYR A 153 -1.02 -12.18 18.27
N MET A 154 -0.16 -11.15 18.30
CA MET A 154 0.98 -11.06 19.23
C MET A 154 1.10 -9.66 19.85
N PRO A 155 0.09 -9.17 20.61
CA PRO A 155 0.04 -7.79 21.08
C PRO A 155 1.22 -7.40 21.97
N TYR A 156 1.70 -8.34 22.79
CA TYR A 156 2.76 -8.09 23.76
C TYR A 156 4.16 -8.48 23.28
N LYS A 157 4.30 -8.82 21.98
CA LYS A 157 5.62 -9.10 21.41
C LYS A 157 6.49 -7.85 21.47
N ASP A 158 7.69 -8.02 22.03
CA ASP A 158 8.68 -6.95 22.02
C ASP A 158 9.28 -6.80 20.62
N VAL A 159 9.23 -5.57 20.15
CA VAL A 159 9.85 -5.12 18.90
C VAL A 159 10.97 -4.17 19.25
N ARG A 160 12.19 -4.51 18.85
CA ARG A 160 13.35 -3.66 19.08
C ARG A 160 13.43 -2.59 17.99
N ILE A 161 13.22 -1.35 18.38
CA ILE A 161 13.43 -0.17 17.55
C ILE A 161 14.66 0.56 18.09
N PHE A 162 15.77 0.52 17.36
CA PHE A 162 17.09 1.00 17.81
C PHE A 162 17.48 0.36 19.16
N VAL A 163 17.40 1.11 20.25
CA VAL A 163 17.76 0.70 21.61
C VAL A 163 16.55 0.41 22.52
N PHE A 164 15.33 0.71 22.06
CA PHE A 164 14.13 0.57 22.86
C PHE A 164 13.34 -0.69 22.44
N ASN A 165 12.80 -1.40 23.43
CA ASN A 165 11.84 -2.49 23.22
C ASN A 165 10.44 -1.93 23.41
N ILE A 166 9.64 -1.93 22.35
CA ILE A 166 8.27 -1.44 22.33
C ILE A 166 7.33 -2.61 22.04
N LYS A 167 6.21 -2.71 22.77
CA LYS A 167 5.21 -3.74 22.47
C LYS A 167 4.56 -3.45 21.12
N LEU A 168 4.35 -4.50 20.34
CA LEU A 168 3.79 -4.40 18.99
C LEU A 168 2.44 -3.67 18.95
N ILE A 169 1.61 -3.86 20.00
CA ILE A 169 0.31 -3.18 20.11
C ILE A 169 0.45 -1.64 20.08
N TYR A 170 1.48 -1.08 20.75
CA TYR A 170 1.67 0.38 20.76
C TYR A 170 2.09 0.93 19.39
N ILE A 171 2.83 0.13 18.62
CA ILE A 171 3.18 0.48 17.24
C ILE A 171 1.89 0.51 16.40
N GLY A 172 1.04 -0.53 16.51
CA GLY A 172 -0.23 -0.57 15.80
C GLY A 172 -1.14 0.61 16.15
N LEU A 173 -1.32 0.91 17.44
CA LEU A 173 -2.14 2.04 17.89
C LEU A 173 -1.60 3.39 17.39
N LEU A 174 -0.29 3.59 17.40
CA LEU A 174 0.34 4.81 16.88
C LEU A 174 0.00 5.00 15.40
N PHE A 175 0.15 3.96 14.57
CA PHE A 175 -0.11 4.08 13.14
C PHE A 175 -1.60 4.22 12.81
N ILE A 176 -2.51 3.58 13.58
CA ILE A 176 -3.96 3.82 13.45
C ILE A 176 -4.31 5.27 13.76
N ALA A 177 -3.61 5.92 14.70
CA ALA A 177 -3.89 7.30 15.08
C ALA A 177 -3.29 8.32 14.09
N LEU A 178 -2.31 7.94 13.27
CA LEU A 178 -1.62 8.82 12.30
C LEU A 178 -2.17 8.71 10.87
N ASP A 179 -2.90 7.63 10.55
CA ASP A 179 -3.48 7.36 9.23
C ASP A 179 -4.91 7.93 9.15
#